data_8373877cec0e44cebd9f6d11ead9279c
#
_entry.id   8373877cec0e44cebd9f6d11ead9279c
#
_cell.length_a   1.000
_cell.length_b   1.000
_cell.length_c   1.000
_cell.angle_alpha   90.00
_cell.angle_beta   90.00
_cell.angle_gamma   90.00
#
_symmetry.space_group_name_H-M   'P 1'
#
loop_
_entity.id
_entity.type
_entity.pdbx_description
1 polymer ?
#
loop_
_entity_poly.entity_id
_entity_poly.type
_entity_poly.pdbx_seq_one_letter_code
_entity_poly.pdbx_strand_id
1 'polypeptide(L)'
;MGPAAKDDTAEGLGMKRRSKSSGIALGSVMGAFALSVMLLGSVIPCATFCAPAISGLLLVPVAMECGLKTAWLLFAAVAILAVILVPEKEMALTFLFILGHYPLVKVRLDRIRPAPVRWAAKLGVFNLSILVMYTLVLTVFPMLELAAEYREMGRAMVVVLLATANLAFVAYDRSVLNLARWYTVRVRPKLRFLH
;
A
#
# COMPACT_ATOMS: atom_id res chain seq x y z
N MET A 1 25.40 -2.97 39.30
CA MET A 1 23.97 -2.65 39.45
C MET A 1 23.42 -2.33 38.09
N GLY A 2 22.61 -3.23 37.55
CA GLY A 2 22.33 -3.36 36.15
C GLY A 2 21.21 -2.49 35.60
N PRO A 3 21.13 -2.38 34.30
CA PRO A 3 19.94 -1.99 33.58
C PRO A 3 19.42 -3.20 32.78
N ALA A 4 18.61 -4.01 33.42
CA ALA A 4 17.88 -5.10 32.78
C ALA A 4 16.41 -4.97 33.14
N ALA A 5 15.68 -4.09 32.48
CA ALA A 5 14.23 -4.04 32.58
C ALA A 5 13.66 -3.20 31.41
N LYS A 6 13.72 -3.71 30.18
CA LYS A 6 13.01 -3.03 29.07
C LYS A 6 12.64 -3.93 27.87
N ASP A 7 12.64 -5.26 28.01
CA ASP A 7 12.35 -6.14 26.88
C ASP A 7 11.14 -7.08 27.06
N ASP A 8 10.48 -7.06 28.22
CA ASP A 8 9.44 -8.04 28.56
C ASP A 8 8.06 -7.77 27.93
N THR A 9 7.86 -6.62 27.28
CA THR A 9 6.57 -6.29 26.66
C THR A 9 6.42 -6.77 25.23
N ALA A 10 7.50 -7.22 24.59
CA ALA A 10 7.49 -7.74 23.22
C ALA A 10 7.26 -9.26 23.14
N GLU A 11 7.58 -9.98 24.22
CA GLU A 11 7.41 -11.45 24.27
C GLU A 11 5.96 -11.91 24.44
N GLY A 12 5.09 -11.04 24.98
CA GLY A 12 3.66 -11.39 25.19
C GLY A 12 2.84 -11.55 23.92
N LEU A 13 3.34 -11.18 22.74
CA LEU A 13 2.64 -11.26 21.45
C LEU A 13 3.23 -12.30 20.49
N GLY A 14 4.21 -13.12 20.90
CA GLY A 14 4.74 -14.20 20.08
C GLY A 14 5.38 -13.75 18.76
N MET A 15 5.81 -12.51 18.66
CA MET A 15 6.49 -11.95 17.49
C MET A 15 8.00 -12.14 17.65
N LYS A 16 8.48 -13.36 17.40
CA LYS A 16 9.91 -13.61 17.24
C LYS A 16 10.37 -12.80 16.01
N ARG A 17 11.07 -11.69 16.23
CA ARG A 17 11.66 -10.88 15.17
C ARG A 17 12.60 -11.77 14.36
N ARG A 18 12.35 -11.88 13.05
CA ARG A 18 13.28 -12.50 12.12
C ARG A 18 14.65 -11.84 12.24
N SER A 19 15.73 -12.61 12.04
CA SER A 19 17.09 -12.02 12.02
C SER A 19 17.10 -10.86 11.01
N LYS A 20 17.85 -9.80 11.28
CA LYS A 20 17.90 -8.59 10.44
C LYS A 20 18.18 -8.92 8.97
N SER A 21 19.06 -9.89 8.72
CA SER A 21 19.44 -10.33 7.37
C SER A 21 18.28 -11.02 6.62
N SER A 22 17.53 -11.89 7.28
CA SER A 22 16.35 -12.55 6.70
C SER A 22 15.21 -11.55 6.40
N GLY A 23 15.08 -10.51 7.21
CA GLY A 23 14.10 -9.44 6.98
C GLY A 23 14.46 -8.57 5.76
N ILE A 24 15.73 -8.26 5.58
CA ILE A 24 16.23 -7.53 4.41
C ILE A 24 16.01 -8.36 3.14
N ALA A 25 16.36 -9.64 3.16
CA ALA A 25 16.17 -10.53 2.02
C ALA A 25 14.69 -10.62 1.60
N LEU A 26 13.76 -10.79 2.56
CA LEU A 26 12.33 -10.80 2.27
C LEU A 26 11.87 -9.46 1.68
N GLY A 27 12.30 -8.35 2.26
CA GLY A 27 11.97 -7.01 1.79
C GLY A 27 12.45 -6.77 0.35
N SER A 28 13.70 -7.16 0.04
CA SER A 28 14.27 -6.99 -1.30
C SER A 28 13.51 -7.80 -2.36
N VAL A 29 13.18 -9.06 -2.06
CA VAL A 29 12.41 -9.93 -2.97
C VAL A 29 11.00 -9.35 -3.19
N MET A 30 10.31 -8.97 -2.12
CA MET A 30 8.96 -8.40 -2.24
C MET A 30 8.95 -7.05 -2.94
N GLY A 31 9.98 -6.22 -2.72
CA GLY A 31 10.14 -4.94 -3.40
C GLY A 31 10.43 -5.10 -4.89
N ALA A 32 11.34 -6.01 -5.25
CA ALA A 32 11.63 -6.33 -6.64
C ALA A 32 10.38 -6.86 -7.35
N PHE A 33 9.62 -7.73 -6.69
CA PHE A 33 8.38 -8.28 -7.25
C PHE A 33 7.31 -7.20 -7.42
N ALA A 34 7.14 -6.30 -6.44
CA ALA A 34 6.22 -5.17 -6.53
C ALA A 34 6.56 -4.26 -7.73
N LEU A 35 7.84 -3.94 -7.92
CA LEU A 35 8.29 -3.13 -9.04
C LEU A 35 8.10 -3.84 -10.38
N SER A 36 8.39 -5.15 -10.44
CA SER A 36 8.16 -5.96 -11.65
C SER A 36 6.68 -6.00 -12.06
N VAL A 37 5.78 -6.14 -11.08
CA VAL A 37 4.32 -6.10 -11.34
C VAL A 37 3.91 -4.75 -11.93
N MET A 38 4.46 -3.64 -11.43
CA MET A 38 4.15 -2.32 -11.98
C MET A 38 4.74 -2.11 -13.38
N LEU A 39 5.97 -2.58 -13.63
CA LEU A 39 6.59 -2.50 -14.96
C LEU A 39 5.82 -3.34 -15.99
N LEU A 40 5.44 -4.57 -15.65
CA LEU A 40 4.62 -5.42 -16.50
C LEU A 40 3.21 -4.83 -16.70
N GLY A 41 2.64 -4.27 -15.63
CA GLY A 41 1.33 -3.62 -15.66
C GLY A 41 1.29 -2.41 -16.60
N SER A 42 2.39 -1.68 -16.74
CA SER A 42 2.45 -0.50 -17.61
C SER A 42 2.30 -0.84 -19.11
N VAL A 43 2.42 -2.11 -19.50
CA VAL A 43 2.19 -2.58 -20.87
C VAL A 43 0.71 -2.93 -21.11
N ILE A 44 -0.07 -3.09 -20.05
CA ILE A 44 -1.46 -3.54 -20.12
C ILE A 44 -2.39 -2.37 -19.83
N PRO A 45 -3.19 -1.87 -20.77
CA PRO A 45 -4.00 -0.65 -20.61
C PRO A 45 -4.96 -0.65 -19.42
N CYS A 46 -5.44 -1.83 -19.01
CA CYS A 46 -6.37 -1.97 -17.88
C CYS A 46 -5.69 -2.13 -16.51
N ALA A 47 -4.36 -2.15 -16.45
CA ALA A 47 -3.61 -2.47 -15.24
C ALA A 47 -3.21 -1.24 -14.41
N THR A 48 -3.53 -0.02 -14.86
CA THR A 48 -3.15 1.26 -14.23
C THR A 48 -3.49 1.31 -12.74
N PHE A 49 -4.61 0.72 -12.32
CA PHE A 49 -5.01 0.64 -10.91
C PHE A 49 -4.77 -0.73 -10.28
N CYS A 50 -4.80 -1.81 -11.08
CA CYS A 50 -4.62 -3.18 -10.58
C CYS A 50 -3.17 -3.45 -10.18
N ALA A 51 -2.20 -3.02 -10.99
CA ALA A 51 -0.78 -3.26 -10.72
C ALA A 51 -0.30 -2.57 -9.43
N PRO A 52 -0.59 -1.27 -9.18
CA PRO A 52 -0.24 -0.66 -7.89
C PRO A 52 -1.00 -1.26 -6.71
N ALA A 53 -2.24 -1.76 -6.89
CA ALA A 53 -2.97 -2.45 -5.85
C ALA A 53 -2.27 -3.76 -5.44
N ILE A 54 -1.88 -4.59 -6.40
CA ILE A 54 -1.13 -5.83 -6.15
C ILE A 54 0.22 -5.50 -5.50
N SER A 55 0.94 -4.50 -6.01
CA SER A 55 2.22 -4.05 -5.45
C SER A 55 2.08 -3.58 -4.01
N GLY A 56 1.00 -2.86 -3.67
CA GLY A 56 0.68 -2.48 -2.30
C GLY A 56 0.40 -3.68 -1.38
N LEU A 57 -0.28 -4.70 -1.90
CA LEU A 57 -0.52 -5.94 -1.15
C LEU A 57 0.77 -6.69 -0.81
N LEU A 58 1.80 -6.63 -1.65
CA LEU A 58 3.10 -7.26 -1.39
C LEU A 58 3.86 -6.65 -0.20
N LEU A 59 3.50 -5.45 0.24
CA LEU A 59 4.06 -4.83 1.45
C LEU A 59 3.49 -5.45 2.75
N VAL A 60 2.32 -6.11 2.68
CA VAL A 60 1.66 -6.69 3.86
C VAL A 60 2.51 -7.77 4.53
N PRO A 61 3.04 -8.79 3.83
CA PRO A 61 3.92 -9.78 4.43
C PRO A 61 5.16 -9.16 5.09
N VAL A 62 5.75 -8.14 4.48
CA VAL A 62 6.92 -7.43 5.02
C VAL A 62 6.56 -6.69 6.31
N ALA A 63 5.40 -6.04 6.33
CA ALA A 63 4.92 -5.36 7.53
C ALA A 63 4.68 -6.34 8.69
N MET A 64 4.22 -7.56 8.37
CA MET A 64 3.92 -8.60 9.37
C MET A 64 5.16 -9.30 9.92
N GLU A 65 6.19 -9.54 9.10
CA GLU A 65 7.39 -10.29 9.48
C GLU A 65 8.54 -9.37 9.94
N CYS A 66 8.73 -8.24 9.25
CA CYS A 66 9.85 -7.34 9.49
C CYS A 66 9.45 -6.08 10.28
N GLY A 67 8.16 -5.90 10.49
CA GLY A 67 7.58 -4.77 11.21
C GLY A 67 7.33 -3.55 10.32
N LEU A 68 6.50 -2.66 10.88
CA LEU A 68 5.95 -1.52 10.14
C LEU A 68 7.03 -0.51 9.68
N LYS A 69 8.12 -0.34 10.45
CA LYS A 69 9.23 0.57 10.08
C LYS A 69 9.92 0.10 8.80
N THR A 70 10.25 -1.19 8.71
CA THR A 70 10.89 -1.79 7.54
C THR A 70 9.96 -1.74 6.32
N ALA A 71 8.66 -1.97 6.52
CA ALA A 71 7.68 -1.88 5.44
C ALA A 71 7.53 -0.43 4.89
N TRP A 72 7.62 0.58 5.75
CA TRP A 72 7.65 1.99 5.31
C TRP A 72 8.89 2.34 4.51
N LEU A 73 10.07 1.84 4.92
CA LEU A 73 11.32 2.03 4.17
C LEU A 73 11.23 1.35 2.79
N LEU A 74 10.69 0.12 2.76
CA LEU A 74 10.49 -0.60 1.51
C LEU A 74 9.49 0.13 0.60
N PHE A 75 8.38 0.61 1.15
CA PHE A 75 7.41 1.42 0.42
C PHE A 75 8.09 2.64 -0.22
N ALA A 76 8.86 3.41 0.57
CA ALA A 76 9.55 4.59 0.06
C ALA A 76 10.54 4.24 -1.06
N ALA A 77 11.32 3.17 -0.91
CA ALA A 77 12.25 2.71 -1.93
C ALA A 77 11.53 2.29 -3.22
N VAL A 78 10.47 1.47 -3.12
CA VAL A 78 9.68 1.03 -4.28
C VAL A 78 8.97 2.22 -4.95
N ALA A 79 8.43 3.15 -4.16
CA ALA A 79 7.75 4.33 -4.69
C ALA A 79 8.71 5.25 -5.48
N ILE A 80 9.91 5.50 -4.96
CA ILE A 80 10.93 6.29 -5.67
C ILE A 80 11.33 5.59 -6.98
N LEU A 81 11.62 4.29 -6.91
CA LEU A 81 11.97 3.50 -8.09
C LEU A 81 10.83 3.45 -9.11
N ALA A 82 9.58 3.33 -8.65
CA ALA A 82 8.41 3.33 -9.52
C ALA A 82 8.26 4.65 -10.28
N VAL A 83 8.42 5.79 -9.60
CA VAL A 83 8.34 7.12 -10.24
C VAL A 83 9.42 7.30 -11.30
N ILE A 84 10.60 6.69 -11.12
CA ILE A 84 11.73 6.79 -12.06
C ILE A 84 11.56 5.80 -13.22
N LEU A 85 11.27 4.54 -12.93
CA LEU A 85 11.37 3.42 -13.87
C LEU A 85 10.05 3.10 -14.60
N VAL A 86 8.89 3.32 -13.95
CA VAL A 86 7.60 2.99 -14.58
C VAL A 86 7.25 4.04 -15.64
N PRO A 87 7.00 3.63 -16.90
CA PRO A 87 6.68 4.57 -17.99
C PRO A 87 5.37 5.32 -17.72
N GLU A 88 4.36 4.63 -17.21
CA GLU A 88 3.05 5.17 -16.88
C GLU A 88 3.09 5.91 -15.54
N LYS A 89 3.20 7.24 -15.59
CA LYS A 89 3.35 8.07 -14.39
C LYS A 89 2.12 8.06 -13.49
N GLU A 90 0.93 7.95 -14.07
CA GLU A 90 -0.32 7.82 -13.31
C GLU A 90 -0.31 6.56 -12.42
N MET A 91 0.15 5.43 -12.94
CA MET A 91 0.31 4.19 -12.18
C MET A 91 1.29 4.36 -11.01
N ALA A 92 2.47 4.96 -11.26
CA ALA A 92 3.48 5.20 -10.25
C ALA A 92 2.96 6.13 -9.13
N LEU A 93 2.25 7.19 -9.49
CA LEU A 93 1.64 8.14 -8.55
C LEU A 93 0.47 7.51 -7.78
N THR A 94 -0.33 6.66 -8.43
CA THR A 94 -1.39 5.89 -7.77
C THR A 94 -0.81 4.96 -6.71
N PHE A 95 0.33 4.32 -6.98
CA PHE A 95 1.04 3.54 -5.97
C PHE A 95 1.53 4.43 -4.83
N LEU A 96 2.22 5.52 -5.14
CA LEU A 96 2.80 6.42 -4.16
C LEU A 96 1.74 7.03 -3.22
N PHE A 97 0.66 7.60 -3.78
CA PHE A 97 -0.30 8.41 -3.02
C PHE A 97 -1.51 7.63 -2.53
N ILE A 98 -1.92 6.55 -3.19
CA ILE A 98 -3.20 5.89 -2.90
C ILE A 98 -2.99 4.47 -2.38
N LEU A 99 -2.51 3.56 -3.20
CA LEU A 99 -2.60 2.12 -2.94
C LEU A 99 -1.39 1.56 -2.18
N GLY A 100 -0.18 2.10 -2.40
CA GLY A 100 1.04 1.56 -1.80
C GLY A 100 1.15 1.81 -0.30
N HIS A 101 0.86 3.01 0.17
CA HIS A 101 0.96 3.34 1.59
C HIS A 101 -0.26 2.88 2.40
N TYR A 102 -1.41 2.66 1.75
CA TYR A 102 -2.65 2.34 2.45
C TYR A 102 -2.57 1.11 3.36
N PRO A 103 -2.00 -0.04 2.96
CA PRO A 103 -1.88 -1.21 3.84
C PRO A 103 -1.13 -0.91 5.14
N LEU A 104 -0.17 0.01 5.10
CA LEU A 104 0.63 0.42 6.26
C LEU A 104 -0.14 1.37 7.19
N VAL A 105 -0.88 2.32 6.62
CA VAL A 105 -1.75 3.24 7.34
C VAL A 105 -2.93 2.49 7.96
N LYS A 106 -3.49 1.51 7.24
CA LYS A 106 -4.60 0.66 7.70
C LYS A 106 -4.35 0.04 9.07
N VAL A 107 -3.12 -0.39 9.37
CA VAL A 107 -2.76 -0.97 10.66
C VAL A 107 -3.07 -0.02 11.82
N ARG A 108 -2.95 1.29 11.60
CA ARG A 108 -3.30 2.33 12.59
C ARG A 108 -4.79 2.63 12.58
N LEU A 109 -5.40 2.72 11.40
CA LEU A 109 -6.83 3.02 11.26
C LEU A 109 -7.72 1.92 11.85
N ASP A 110 -7.32 0.67 11.74
CA ASP A 110 -8.08 -0.47 12.29
C ASP A 110 -8.09 -0.51 13.83
N ARG A 111 -7.25 0.29 14.51
CA ARG A 111 -7.27 0.46 15.97
C ARG A 111 -8.40 1.36 16.46
N ILE A 112 -9.04 2.11 15.60
CA ILE A 112 -10.18 2.97 15.92
C ILE A 112 -11.36 2.08 16.26
N ARG A 113 -11.84 2.14 17.52
CA ARG A 113 -12.90 1.26 18.03
C ARG A 113 -14.28 1.51 17.40
N PRO A 114 -14.80 2.75 17.26
CA PRO A 114 -16.11 2.97 16.66
C PRO A 114 -16.07 2.64 15.16
N ALA A 115 -16.88 1.67 14.73
CA ALA A 115 -16.93 1.23 13.33
C ALA A 115 -17.25 2.37 12.34
N PRO A 116 -18.22 3.26 12.58
CA PRO A 116 -18.53 4.35 11.65
C PRO A 116 -17.37 5.35 11.53
N VAL A 117 -16.70 5.70 12.64
CA VAL A 117 -15.55 6.61 12.62
C VAL A 117 -14.37 5.99 11.89
N ARG A 118 -14.14 4.69 12.08
CA ARG A 118 -13.09 3.96 11.35
C ARG A 118 -13.32 3.99 9.85
N TRP A 119 -14.55 3.75 9.38
CA TRP A 119 -14.87 3.81 7.95
C TRP A 119 -14.79 5.23 7.41
N ALA A 120 -15.29 6.22 8.15
CA ALA A 120 -15.14 7.62 7.77
C ALA A 120 -13.66 8.03 7.65
N ALA A 121 -12.81 7.60 8.59
CA ALA A 121 -11.38 7.87 8.53
C ALA A 121 -10.69 7.18 7.33
N LYS A 122 -11.05 5.93 7.00
CA LYS A 122 -10.52 5.21 5.83
C LYS A 122 -10.89 5.91 4.53
N LEU A 123 -12.17 6.23 4.36
CA LEU A 123 -12.66 6.94 3.17
C LEU A 123 -12.08 8.36 3.11
N GLY A 124 -11.93 9.04 4.24
CA GLY A 124 -11.30 10.35 4.33
C GLY A 124 -9.85 10.33 3.87
N VAL A 125 -9.04 9.37 4.36
CA VAL A 125 -7.64 9.20 3.93
C VAL A 125 -7.58 8.90 2.43
N PHE A 126 -8.43 8.03 1.93
CA PHE A 126 -8.46 7.65 0.52
C PHE A 126 -8.81 8.84 -0.39
N ASN A 127 -9.90 9.55 -0.09
CA ASN A 127 -10.32 10.71 -0.91
C ASN A 127 -9.32 11.87 -0.80
N LEU A 128 -8.72 12.09 0.37
CA LEU A 128 -7.63 13.07 0.53
C LEU A 128 -6.42 12.70 -0.33
N SER A 129 -6.05 11.42 -0.36
CA SER A 129 -4.95 10.93 -1.20
C SER A 129 -5.22 11.14 -2.69
N ILE A 130 -6.45 10.90 -3.14
CA ILE A 130 -6.88 11.21 -4.51
C ILE A 130 -6.72 12.71 -4.79
N LEU A 131 -7.26 13.56 -3.91
CA LEU A 131 -7.19 15.00 -4.08
C LEU A 131 -5.74 15.49 -4.15
N VAL A 132 -4.87 15.04 -3.27
CA VAL A 132 -3.44 15.39 -3.26
C VAL A 132 -2.76 14.92 -4.54
N MET A 133 -3.01 13.68 -4.96
CA MET A 133 -2.43 13.11 -6.17
C MET A 133 -2.80 13.94 -7.41
N TYR A 134 -4.09 14.18 -7.63
CA TYR A 134 -4.55 14.92 -8.80
C TYR A 134 -4.15 16.40 -8.76
N THR A 135 -4.15 17.05 -7.59
CA THR A 135 -3.61 18.40 -7.46
C THR A 135 -2.14 18.45 -7.85
N LEU A 136 -1.34 17.49 -7.44
CA LEU A 136 0.08 17.41 -7.76
C LEU A 136 0.31 17.11 -9.25
N VAL A 137 -0.47 16.22 -9.83
CA VAL A 137 -0.42 15.92 -11.28
C VAL A 137 -0.72 17.17 -12.09
N LEU A 138 -1.75 17.92 -11.73
CA LEU A 138 -2.15 19.14 -12.46
C LEU A 138 -1.19 20.33 -12.27
N THR A 139 -0.43 20.36 -11.15
CA THR A 139 0.46 21.50 -10.86
C THR A 139 1.92 21.23 -11.26
N VAL A 140 2.42 20.00 -11.07
CA VAL A 140 3.84 19.65 -11.26
C VAL A 140 4.08 18.98 -12.61
N PHE A 141 3.16 18.15 -13.03
CA PHE A 141 3.19 17.53 -14.35
C PHE A 141 2.08 18.12 -15.18
N PRO A 142 2.35 19.15 -16.01
CA PRO A 142 1.35 19.67 -16.94
C PRO A 142 1.13 18.62 -18.05
N MET A 143 0.49 17.52 -17.71
CA MET A 143 -0.08 16.59 -18.67
C MET A 143 -1.33 17.29 -19.23
N LEU A 144 -1.10 18.13 -20.24
CA LEU A 144 -2.16 18.91 -20.91
C LEU A 144 -3.30 17.99 -21.39
N GLU A 145 -3.00 16.77 -21.76
CA GLU A 145 -3.99 15.79 -22.20
C GLU A 145 -4.92 15.36 -21.07
N LEU A 146 -4.40 14.98 -19.90
CA LEU A 146 -5.19 14.65 -18.71
C LEU A 146 -6.00 15.85 -18.20
N ALA A 147 -5.39 17.04 -18.17
CA ALA A 147 -6.07 18.25 -17.71
C ALA A 147 -7.21 18.67 -18.67
N ALA A 148 -7.05 18.46 -19.97
CA ALA A 148 -8.09 18.69 -20.96
C ALA A 148 -9.25 17.70 -20.79
N GLU A 149 -8.94 16.41 -20.63
CA GLU A 149 -9.93 15.35 -20.43
C GLU A 149 -10.78 15.59 -19.17
N TYR A 150 -10.15 16.00 -18.05
CA TYR A 150 -10.90 16.35 -16.83
C TYR A 150 -11.73 17.63 -16.93
N ARG A 151 -11.32 18.60 -17.76
CA ARG A 151 -12.10 19.83 -17.99
C ARG A 151 -13.34 19.58 -18.83
N GLU A 152 -13.26 18.63 -19.75
CA GLU A 152 -14.38 18.23 -20.62
C GLU A 152 -15.35 17.28 -19.89
N MET A 153 -14.91 16.60 -18.82
CA MET A 153 -15.77 15.77 -18.01
C MET A 153 -16.83 16.60 -17.28
N GLY A 154 -18.09 16.33 -17.60
CA GLY A 154 -19.20 16.89 -16.87
C GLY A 154 -19.20 16.50 -15.38
N ARG A 155 -19.73 17.35 -14.52
CA ARG A 155 -19.81 17.11 -13.05
C ARG A 155 -20.39 15.73 -12.69
N ALA A 156 -21.37 15.25 -13.46
CA ALA A 156 -21.96 13.92 -13.27
C ALA A 156 -20.94 12.81 -13.43
N MET A 157 -20.06 12.88 -14.43
CA MET A 157 -19.02 11.88 -14.70
C MET A 157 -18.00 11.84 -13.57
N VAL A 158 -17.57 12.98 -13.04
CA VAL A 158 -16.65 13.06 -11.90
C VAL A 158 -17.26 12.39 -10.66
N VAL A 159 -18.54 12.59 -10.39
CA VAL A 159 -19.25 11.94 -9.27
C VAL A 159 -19.29 10.42 -9.46
N VAL A 160 -19.59 9.95 -10.66
CA VAL A 160 -19.62 8.50 -10.98
C VAL A 160 -18.22 7.88 -10.81
N LEU A 161 -17.17 8.53 -11.31
CA LEU A 161 -15.80 8.07 -11.16
C LEU A 161 -15.39 8.00 -9.68
N LEU A 162 -15.71 9.03 -8.90
CA LEU A 162 -15.39 9.06 -7.47
C LEU A 162 -16.16 7.98 -6.69
N ALA A 163 -17.43 7.75 -7.03
CA ALA A 163 -18.22 6.68 -6.43
C ALA A 163 -17.63 5.29 -6.75
N THR A 164 -17.26 5.06 -8.01
CA THR A 164 -16.61 3.82 -8.46
C THR A 164 -15.25 3.61 -7.78
N ALA A 165 -14.44 4.67 -7.66
CA ALA A 165 -13.16 4.62 -6.95
C ALA A 165 -13.35 4.26 -5.47
N ASN A 166 -14.34 4.83 -4.79
CA ASN A 166 -14.65 4.49 -3.40
C ASN A 166 -15.13 3.04 -3.25
N LEU A 167 -15.93 2.52 -4.20
CA LEU A 167 -16.33 1.11 -4.21
C LEU A 167 -15.13 0.18 -4.40
N ALA A 168 -14.26 0.48 -5.35
CA ALA A 168 -13.00 -0.24 -5.58
C ALA A 168 -12.10 -0.20 -4.34
N PHE A 169 -12.03 0.92 -3.64
CA PHE A 169 -11.29 1.05 -2.40
C PHE A 169 -11.83 0.15 -1.29
N VAL A 170 -13.16 0.01 -1.14
CA VAL A 170 -13.75 -0.93 -0.19
C VAL A 170 -13.36 -2.36 -0.51
N ALA A 171 -13.35 -2.75 -1.79
CA ALA A 171 -12.87 -4.06 -2.22
C ALA A 171 -11.38 -4.25 -1.92
N TYR A 172 -10.57 -3.24 -2.15
CA TYR A 172 -9.15 -3.24 -1.82
C TYR A 172 -8.90 -3.39 -0.30
N ASP A 173 -9.62 -2.64 0.54
CA ASP A 173 -9.55 -2.78 2.01
C ASP A 173 -9.85 -4.21 2.47
N ARG A 174 -10.86 -4.85 1.85
CA ARG A 174 -11.19 -6.26 2.13
C ARG A 174 -10.07 -7.22 1.67
N SER A 175 -9.47 -6.96 0.52
CA SER A 175 -8.36 -7.75 -0.03
C SER A 175 -7.13 -7.70 0.87
N VAL A 176 -6.78 -6.53 1.41
CA VAL A 176 -5.68 -6.37 2.39
C VAL A 176 -5.95 -7.23 3.64
N LEU A 177 -7.18 -7.21 4.19
CA LEU A 177 -7.56 -8.03 5.34
C LEU A 177 -7.49 -9.53 5.04
N ASN A 178 -8.04 -9.94 3.90
CA ASN A 178 -8.07 -11.34 3.51
C ASN A 178 -6.66 -11.88 3.29
N LEU A 179 -5.79 -11.09 2.64
CA LEU A 179 -4.39 -11.45 2.46
C LEU A 179 -3.66 -11.59 3.79
N ALA A 180 -3.84 -10.65 4.72
CA ALA A 180 -3.22 -10.70 6.03
C ALA A 180 -3.68 -11.94 6.82
N ARG A 181 -4.97 -12.28 6.79
CA ARG A 181 -5.53 -13.49 7.40
C ARG A 181 -4.97 -14.77 6.75
N TRP A 182 -5.01 -14.83 5.41
CA TRP A 182 -4.50 -15.97 4.66
C TRP A 182 -3.02 -16.21 4.93
N TYR A 183 -2.22 -15.13 4.94
CA TYR A 183 -0.81 -15.18 5.26
C TYR A 183 -0.56 -15.72 6.67
N THR A 184 -1.30 -15.23 7.67
CA THR A 184 -1.17 -15.68 9.07
C THR A 184 -1.49 -17.15 9.24
N VAL A 185 -2.56 -17.63 8.55
CA VAL A 185 -3.05 -19.01 8.73
C VAL A 185 -2.25 -20.01 7.89
N ARG A 186 -1.90 -19.67 6.65
CA ARG A 186 -1.31 -20.63 5.69
C ARG A 186 0.20 -20.53 5.52
N VAL A 187 0.75 -19.32 5.52
CA VAL A 187 2.16 -19.10 5.18
C VAL A 187 3.03 -19.08 6.43
N ARG A 188 2.62 -18.33 7.44
CA ARG A 188 3.39 -18.15 8.68
C ARG A 188 3.70 -19.44 9.43
N PRO A 189 2.78 -20.43 9.56
CA PRO A 189 3.11 -21.71 10.19
C PRO A 189 4.22 -22.47 9.46
N LYS A 190 4.19 -22.48 8.11
CA LYS A 190 5.19 -23.17 7.28
C LYS A 190 6.59 -22.56 7.40
N LEU A 191 6.67 -21.23 7.56
CA LEU A 191 7.95 -20.55 7.78
C LEU A 191 8.55 -20.82 9.15
N ARG A 192 7.75 -21.21 10.15
CA ARG A 192 8.24 -21.60 11.49
C ARG A 192 8.89 -22.97 11.51
N PHE A 193 8.58 -23.85 10.55
CA PHE A 193 9.19 -25.19 10.44
C PHE A 193 10.55 -25.18 9.72
N LEU A 194 10.95 -24.05 9.11
CA LEU A 194 12.20 -23.89 8.38
C LEU A 194 13.32 -23.27 9.25
N HIS A 195 13.08 -23.13 10.52
CA HIS A 195 14.00 -22.70 11.57
C HIS A 195 13.85 -23.66 12.76
#